data_1ed4e2b3f2e6115fc0a89a6c54886612
#
_entry.id   1ed4e2b3f2e6115fc0a89a6c54886612
#
_cell.length_a   1.000
_cell.length_b   1.000
_cell.length_c   1.000
_cell.angle_alpha   90.00
_cell.angle_beta   90.00
_cell.angle_gamma   90.00
#
_symmetry.space_group_name_H-M   'P 1'
#
loop_
_entity.id
_entity.type
_entity.pdbx_description
1 polymer ?
#
loop_
_entity_poly.entity_id
_entity_poly.type
_entity_poly.pdbx_seq_one_letter_code
_entity_poly.pdbx_strand_id
1 'polypeptide(L)'
;SQSERERIKTESRYKLIFLYHSKKPKNKNIISIKHSIDDNVENIFKLVNKKSINIHGILHFNGLHNFKTLKSVEKKDFSQLFEVNCLTFIKLVKLAYYFENIKSILSISSVSSKNGNKGISLYSSSKAALNNLVKSASLELAKKNIRVNTIILGHIEKGMGKKTQDYLNEKQLQDLKNNHPLGFGKVEDLFYVLDFLLDTKKSRWITGSELVVDGGYLA
;
A
#
# COMPACT_ATOMS: atom_id res chain seq x y z
N SER A 1 -18.11 17.55 6.47
CA SER A 1 -19.34 17.79 7.25
C SER A 1 -19.74 16.53 8.00
N GLN A 2 -20.62 16.65 8.99
CA GLN A 2 -21.12 15.51 9.78
C GLN A 2 -21.84 14.49 8.88
N SER A 3 -22.49 14.95 7.82
CA SER A 3 -23.16 14.14 6.80
C SER A 3 -22.20 13.28 5.95
N GLU A 4 -20.99 13.75 5.65
CA GLU A 4 -19.97 12.94 4.95
C GLU A 4 -19.38 11.86 5.84
N ARG A 5 -19.19 12.15 7.13
CA ARG A 5 -18.75 11.15 8.12
C ARG A 5 -19.79 10.06 8.35
N GLU A 6 -21.06 10.37 8.25
CA GLU A 6 -22.17 9.41 8.35
C GLU A 6 -22.33 8.60 7.07
N ARG A 7 -22.14 9.19 5.90
CA ARG A 7 -22.16 8.47 4.61
C ARG A 7 -21.05 7.42 4.51
N ILE A 8 -19.85 7.71 5.00
CA ILE A 8 -18.74 6.73 5.10
C ILE A 8 -19.04 5.65 6.14
N LYS A 9 -19.91 5.92 7.15
CA LYS A 9 -20.29 4.95 8.17
C LYS A 9 -21.38 3.97 7.75
N THR A 10 -22.24 4.32 6.82
CA THR A 10 -23.42 3.52 6.47
C THR A 10 -23.20 2.58 5.29
N GLU A 11 -22.13 2.74 4.52
CA GLU A 11 -21.84 1.90 3.34
C GLU A 11 -20.42 1.35 3.33
N SER A 12 -19.90 0.80 4.43
CA SER A 12 -18.67 0.01 4.27
C SER A 12 -19.03 -1.31 3.58
N ARG A 13 -18.98 -1.29 2.25
CA ARG A 13 -19.09 -2.46 1.36
C ARG A 13 -18.10 -3.57 1.76
N TYR A 14 -17.10 -3.23 2.57
CA TYR A 14 -16.02 -4.10 2.96
C TYR A 14 -15.91 -4.23 4.49
N LYS A 15 -15.76 -5.45 4.97
CA LYS A 15 -15.24 -5.73 6.31
C LYS A 15 -13.72 -5.75 6.25
N LEU A 16 -13.05 -4.95 7.06
CA LEU A 16 -11.60 -4.84 7.06
C LEU A 16 -10.98 -5.72 8.13
N ILE A 17 -9.96 -6.49 7.75
CA ILE A 17 -9.01 -7.11 8.68
C ILE A 17 -7.74 -6.29 8.62
N PHE A 18 -7.30 -5.79 9.76
CA PHE A 18 -6.08 -5.00 9.86
C PHE A 18 -4.99 -5.79 10.55
N LEU A 19 -3.90 -6.08 9.85
CA LEU A 19 -2.69 -6.64 10.45
C LEU A 19 -1.85 -5.49 10.99
N TYR A 20 -1.49 -5.53 12.27
CA TYR A 20 -0.71 -4.47 12.92
C TYR A 20 0.45 -5.04 13.72
N HIS A 21 1.58 -4.32 13.71
CA HIS A 21 2.76 -4.68 14.48
C HIS A 21 2.74 -4.06 15.88
N SER A 22 2.66 -2.73 15.97
CA SER A 22 2.83 -1.99 17.23
C SER A 22 1.57 -1.27 17.73
N LYS A 23 0.78 -0.67 16.85
CA LYS A 23 -0.40 0.10 17.23
C LYS A 23 -1.68 -0.51 16.69
N LYS A 24 -2.53 -0.99 17.60
CA LYS A 24 -3.87 -1.47 17.26
C LYS A 24 -4.74 -0.29 16.79
N PRO A 25 -5.48 -0.42 15.66
CA PRO A 25 -6.43 0.60 15.24
C PRO A 25 -7.51 0.83 16.30
N LYS A 26 -7.89 2.08 16.50
CA LYS A 26 -8.93 2.46 17.49
C LYS A 26 -10.35 2.16 17.01
N ASN A 27 -10.54 1.87 15.72
CA ASN A 27 -11.86 1.63 15.14
C ASN A 27 -12.37 0.23 15.51
N LYS A 28 -13.51 0.18 16.24
CA LYS A 28 -14.13 -1.07 16.72
C LYS A 28 -14.74 -1.92 15.58
N ASN A 29 -15.00 -1.34 14.42
CA ASN A 29 -15.56 -2.03 13.26
C ASN A 29 -14.50 -2.75 12.41
N ILE A 30 -13.23 -2.68 12.82
CA ILE A 30 -12.10 -3.34 12.14
C ILE A 30 -11.67 -4.55 12.96
N ILE A 31 -11.59 -5.70 12.32
CA ILE A 31 -10.98 -6.87 12.92
C ILE A 31 -9.48 -6.66 12.89
N SER A 32 -8.86 -6.60 14.07
CA SER A 32 -7.43 -6.34 14.20
C SER A 32 -6.70 -7.61 14.62
N ILE A 33 -5.66 -7.97 13.89
CA ILE A 33 -4.79 -9.12 14.18
C ILE A 33 -3.37 -8.57 14.38
N LYS A 34 -2.80 -8.82 15.56
CA LYS A 34 -1.40 -8.51 15.82
C LYS A 34 -0.52 -9.47 15.02
N HIS A 35 0.42 -8.94 14.26
CA HIS A 35 1.30 -9.70 13.41
C HIS A 35 2.67 -9.04 13.32
N SER A 36 3.73 -9.82 13.49
CA SER A 36 5.11 -9.38 13.23
C SER A 36 5.53 -9.73 11.81
N ILE A 37 6.52 -9.01 11.29
CA ILE A 37 7.15 -9.34 10.01
C ILE A 37 7.80 -10.75 10.04
N ASP A 38 8.20 -11.20 11.23
CA ASP A 38 8.81 -12.52 11.42
C ASP A 38 7.79 -13.66 11.56
N ASP A 39 6.51 -13.32 11.79
CA ASP A 39 5.48 -14.35 11.98
C ASP A 39 5.23 -15.14 10.68
N ASN A 40 4.91 -16.41 10.86
CA ASN A 40 4.52 -17.26 9.74
C ASN A 40 3.13 -16.89 9.22
N VAL A 41 2.99 -16.85 7.90
CA VAL A 41 1.73 -16.60 7.18
C VAL A 41 0.62 -17.58 7.57
N GLU A 42 0.96 -18.84 7.89
CA GLU A 42 0.02 -19.85 8.36
C GLU A 42 -0.68 -19.45 9.66
N ASN A 43 -0.04 -18.69 10.53
CA ASN A 43 -0.66 -18.19 11.75
C ASN A 43 -1.78 -17.18 11.44
N ILE A 44 -1.56 -16.32 10.44
CA ILE A 44 -2.62 -15.41 9.96
C ILE A 44 -3.80 -16.21 9.43
N PHE A 45 -3.52 -17.22 8.60
CA PHE A 45 -4.54 -18.11 8.04
C PHE A 45 -5.36 -18.80 9.16
N LYS A 46 -4.70 -19.41 10.14
CA LYS A 46 -5.38 -20.04 11.28
C LYS A 46 -6.27 -19.09 12.07
N LEU A 47 -5.79 -17.86 12.33
CA LEU A 47 -6.53 -16.84 13.06
C LEU A 47 -7.76 -16.34 12.30
N VAL A 48 -7.66 -16.18 10.99
CA VAL A 48 -8.76 -15.75 10.13
C VAL A 48 -9.80 -16.87 9.99
N ASN A 49 -9.36 -18.10 9.75
CA ASN A 49 -10.25 -19.26 9.66
C ASN A 49 -11.03 -19.53 10.96
N LYS A 50 -10.37 -19.41 12.12
CA LYS A 50 -11.04 -19.53 13.42
C LYS A 50 -12.21 -18.53 13.59
N LYS A 51 -12.19 -17.44 12.86
CA LYS A 51 -13.24 -16.41 12.85
C LYS A 51 -14.27 -16.60 11.73
N SER A 52 -14.16 -17.63 10.92
CA SER A 52 -15.02 -17.90 9.75
C SER A 52 -15.17 -16.70 8.81
N ILE A 53 -14.06 -16.01 8.52
CA ILE A 53 -14.05 -14.80 7.72
C ILE A 53 -13.61 -15.13 6.30
N ASN A 54 -14.43 -14.79 5.32
CA ASN A 54 -14.05 -14.84 3.91
C ASN A 54 -13.30 -13.58 3.50
N ILE A 55 -12.07 -13.75 3.01
CA ILE A 55 -11.24 -12.65 2.48
C ILE A 55 -11.41 -12.62 0.95
N HIS A 56 -11.82 -11.47 0.40
CA HIS A 56 -12.00 -11.25 -1.04
C HIS A 56 -10.88 -10.42 -1.67
N GLY A 57 -10.15 -9.65 -0.88
CA GLY A 57 -9.06 -8.83 -1.35
C GLY A 57 -8.00 -8.57 -0.28
N ILE A 58 -6.80 -8.29 -0.74
CA ILE A 58 -5.65 -7.94 0.11
C ILE A 58 -5.16 -6.56 -0.29
N LEU A 59 -4.94 -5.69 0.71
CA LEU A 59 -4.36 -4.38 0.54
C LEU A 59 -3.01 -4.33 1.27
N HIS A 60 -1.93 -4.11 0.52
CA HIS A 60 -0.59 -3.93 1.05
C HIS A 60 -0.27 -2.44 1.18
N PHE A 61 -0.41 -1.92 2.39
CA PHE A 61 -0.10 -0.53 2.75
C PHE A 61 1.22 -0.36 3.50
N ASN A 62 1.93 -1.46 3.74
CA ASN A 62 3.18 -1.40 4.46
C ASN A 62 4.19 -0.53 3.70
N GLY A 63 4.86 0.33 4.44
CA GLY A 63 5.90 1.18 3.87
C GLY A 63 6.73 1.80 4.98
N LEU A 64 8.03 1.72 4.80
CA LEU A 64 9.02 2.43 5.59
C LEU A 64 9.76 3.38 4.66
N HIS A 65 10.01 4.57 5.15
CA HIS A 65 10.76 5.61 4.47
C HIS A 65 11.86 6.11 5.39
N ASN A 66 13.06 6.31 4.86
CA ASN A 66 14.16 6.95 5.57
C ASN A 66 14.84 7.97 4.66
N PHE A 67 15.42 8.99 5.29
CA PHE A 67 16.23 9.97 4.61
C PHE A 67 17.71 9.68 4.89
N LYS A 68 18.40 9.08 3.90
CA LYS A 68 19.84 8.84 3.95
C LYS A 68 20.46 9.00 2.56
N THR A 69 21.61 9.68 2.50
CA THR A 69 22.41 9.71 1.28
C THR A 69 23.08 8.36 1.06
N LEU A 70 23.42 8.01 -0.18
CA LEU A 70 24.09 6.74 -0.49
C LEU A 70 25.37 6.53 0.32
N LYS A 71 26.11 7.63 0.62
CA LYS A 71 27.33 7.58 1.43
C LYS A 71 27.08 7.09 2.87
N SER A 72 25.89 7.34 3.42
CA SER A 72 25.55 7.00 4.82
C SER A 72 24.68 5.76 4.97
N VAL A 73 24.38 5.08 3.87
CA VAL A 73 23.58 3.84 3.88
C VAL A 73 24.40 2.70 4.44
N GLU A 74 23.80 1.96 5.37
CA GLU A 74 24.35 0.76 5.97
C GLU A 74 23.50 -0.49 5.60
N LYS A 75 24.07 -1.68 5.76
CA LYS A 75 23.36 -2.95 5.53
C LYS A 75 22.04 -3.04 6.30
N LYS A 76 21.99 -2.55 7.54
CA LYS A 76 20.75 -2.55 8.33
C LYS A 76 19.64 -1.71 7.72
N ASP A 77 19.98 -0.57 7.10
CA ASP A 77 19.01 0.29 6.45
C ASP A 77 18.39 -0.42 5.24
N PHE A 78 19.23 -1.07 4.45
CA PHE A 78 18.79 -1.87 3.30
C PHE A 78 17.85 -3.00 3.75
N SER A 79 18.30 -3.85 4.70
CA SER A 79 17.50 -4.96 5.20
C SER A 79 16.15 -4.48 5.70
N GLN A 80 16.11 -3.49 6.56
CA GLN A 80 14.87 -2.98 7.16
C GLN A 80 13.89 -2.44 6.11
N LEU A 81 14.38 -1.68 5.12
CA LEU A 81 13.53 -1.12 4.07
C LEU A 81 12.94 -2.20 3.17
N PHE A 82 13.77 -3.16 2.72
CA PHE A 82 13.30 -4.22 1.85
C PHE A 82 12.43 -5.24 2.59
N GLU A 83 12.68 -5.51 3.85
CA GLU A 83 11.80 -6.32 4.69
C GLU A 83 10.41 -5.70 4.79
N VAL A 84 10.32 -4.41 5.14
CA VAL A 84 9.02 -3.76 5.30
C VAL A 84 8.33 -3.52 3.95
N ASN A 85 9.05 -3.07 2.92
CA ASN A 85 8.42 -2.62 1.69
C ASN A 85 8.18 -3.77 0.68
N CYS A 86 9.00 -4.84 0.73
CA CYS A 86 8.95 -5.94 -0.24
C CYS A 86 8.57 -7.28 0.39
N LEU A 87 9.25 -7.70 1.47
CA LEU A 87 9.01 -9.03 2.06
C LEU A 87 7.59 -9.14 2.63
N THR A 88 7.03 -8.06 3.20
CA THR A 88 5.63 -8.07 3.66
C THR A 88 4.64 -8.30 2.52
N PHE A 89 4.90 -7.73 1.33
CA PHE A 89 4.09 -8.01 0.14
C PHE A 89 4.15 -9.48 -0.25
N ILE A 90 5.35 -10.08 -0.30
CA ILE A 90 5.54 -11.51 -0.61
C ILE A 90 4.76 -12.37 0.39
N LYS A 91 4.80 -12.05 1.68
CA LYS A 91 4.04 -12.76 2.72
C LYS A 91 2.54 -12.65 2.50
N LEU A 92 2.04 -11.47 2.12
CA LEU A 92 0.62 -11.30 1.81
C LEU A 92 0.19 -12.03 0.54
N VAL A 93 1.03 -12.10 -0.49
CA VAL A 93 0.80 -12.93 -1.69
C VAL A 93 0.69 -14.40 -1.33
N LYS A 94 1.52 -14.92 -0.41
CA LYS A 94 1.42 -16.29 0.07
C LYS A 94 0.04 -16.61 0.69
N LEU A 95 -0.63 -15.64 1.33
CA LEU A 95 -1.99 -15.84 1.83
C LEU A 95 -2.99 -16.19 0.73
N ALA A 96 -2.78 -15.74 -0.50
CA ALA A 96 -3.66 -16.05 -1.63
C ALA A 96 -3.65 -17.54 -2.03
N TYR A 97 -2.66 -18.30 -1.56
CA TYR A 97 -2.63 -19.75 -1.77
C TYR A 97 -3.49 -20.51 -0.76
N TYR A 98 -3.83 -19.89 0.38
CA TYR A 98 -4.62 -20.47 1.45
C TYR A 98 -6.11 -20.06 1.40
N PHE A 99 -6.45 -18.94 0.72
CA PHE A 99 -7.81 -18.41 0.67
C PHE A 99 -8.36 -18.41 -0.76
N GLU A 100 -9.33 -19.26 -1.04
CA GLU A 100 -9.91 -19.43 -2.40
C GLU A 100 -10.73 -18.21 -2.86
N ASN A 101 -11.26 -17.45 -1.91
CA ASN A 101 -12.14 -16.31 -2.20
C ASN A 101 -11.40 -15.01 -2.56
N ILE A 102 -10.07 -14.96 -2.44
CA ILE A 102 -9.28 -13.80 -2.84
C ILE A 102 -9.37 -13.63 -4.37
N LYS A 103 -9.71 -12.41 -4.81
CA LYS A 103 -9.85 -12.04 -6.22
C LYS A 103 -8.99 -10.83 -6.61
N SER A 104 -8.49 -10.07 -5.64
CA SER A 104 -7.67 -8.90 -5.90
C SER A 104 -6.63 -8.69 -4.82
N ILE A 105 -5.40 -8.38 -5.22
CA ILE A 105 -4.31 -7.93 -4.34
C ILE A 105 -3.84 -6.59 -4.86
N LEU A 106 -3.81 -5.58 -3.99
CA LEU A 106 -3.35 -4.24 -4.33
C LEU A 106 -2.18 -3.85 -3.44
N SER A 107 -1.16 -3.26 -4.04
CA SER A 107 -0.01 -2.73 -3.33
C SER A 107 0.11 -1.23 -3.53
N ILE A 108 0.48 -0.50 -2.48
CA ILE A 108 0.76 0.93 -2.56
C ILE A 108 2.25 1.14 -2.74
N SER A 109 2.61 1.67 -3.90
CA SER A 109 3.94 2.13 -4.24
C SER A 109 4.02 3.66 -4.16
N SER A 110 4.98 4.26 -4.82
CA SER A 110 5.23 5.70 -4.78
C SER A 110 5.72 6.20 -6.14
N VAL A 111 5.45 7.45 -6.45
CA VAL A 111 6.10 8.18 -7.56
C VAL A 111 7.62 8.08 -7.49
N SER A 112 8.18 7.99 -6.28
CA SER A 112 9.62 7.77 -6.07
C SER A 112 10.14 6.47 -6.67
N SER A 113 9.29 5.50 -7.00
CA SER A 113 9.68 4.28 -7.71
C SER A 113 10.00 4.51 -9.18
N LYS A 114 9.64 5.67 -9.73
CA LYS A 114 9.81 6.04 -11.13
C LYS A 114 11.01 6.97 -11.35
N ASN A 115 11.40 7.72 -10.32
CA ASN A 115 12.43 8.73 -10.40
C ASN A 115 13.48 8.53 -9.31
N GLY A 116 14.73 8.87 -9.63
CA GLY A 116 15.81 9.00 -8.65
C GLY A 116 15.66 10.29 -7.84
N ASN A 117 15.68 10.19 -6.51
CA ASN A 117 15.61 11.33 -5.61
C ASN A 117 16.76 11.32 -4.60
N LYS A 118 17.37 12.48 -4.37
CA LYS A 118 18.46 12.62 -3.38
C LYS A 118 17.94 12.29 -1.98
N GLY A 119 18.72 11.50 -1.24
CA GLY A 119 18.45 11.19 0.16
C GLY A 119 17.38 10.11 0.40
N ILE A 120 16.75 9.56 -0.63
CA ILE A 120 15.73 8.50 -0.52
C ILE A 120 15.97 7.32 -1.49
N SER A 121 17.22 7.12 -1.90
CA SER A 121 17.60 6.11 -2.90
C SER A 121 17.14 4.70 -2.53
N LEU A 122 17.33 4.28 -1.28
CA LEU A 122 16.86 2.95 -0.82
C LEU A 122 15.34 2.81 -0.85
N TYR A 123 14.63 3.88 -0.44
CA TYR A 123 13.17 3.89 -0.51
C TYR A 123 12.69 3.76 -1.95
N SER A 124 13.23 4.59 -2.85
CA SER A 124 12.91 4.55 -4.29
C SER A 124 13.18 3.17 -4.88
N SER A 125 14.36 2.59 -4.60
CA SER A 125 14.73 1.25 -5.06
C SER A 125 13.79 0.16 -4.52
N SER A 126 13.43 0.22 -3.24
CA SER A 126 12.50 -0.75 -2.64
C SER A 126 11.10 -0.67 -3.25
N LYS A 127 10.62 0.54 -3.58
CA LYS A 127 9.32 0.73 -4.24
C LYS A 127 9.37 0.30 -5.72
N ALA A 128 10.48 0.48 -6.41
CA ALA A 128 10.68 -0.05 -7.75
C ALA A 128 10.73 -1.60 -7.76
N ALA A 129 11.43 -2.19 -6.78
CA ALA A 129 11.43 -3.64 -6.58
C ALA A 129 10.02 -4.17 -6.29
N LEU A 130 9.25 -3.49 -5.43
CA LEU A 130 7.85 -3.84 -5.14
C LEU A 130 6.99 -3.83 -6.41
N ASN A 131 7.15 -2.84 -7.30
CA ASN A 131 6.42 -2.77 -8.57
C ASN A 131 6.67 -4.02 -9.42
N ASN A 132 7.92 -4.46 -9.50
CA ASN A 132 8.27 -5.65 -10.28
C ASN A 132 7.77 -6.96 -9.61
N LEU A 133 7.81 -7.04 -8.28
CA LEU A 133 7.22 -8.15 -7.54
C LEU A 133 5.71 -8.27 -7.81
N VAL A 134 4.99 -7.16 -7.90
CA VAL A 134 3.57 -7.14 -8.27
C VAL A 134 3.34 -7.71 -9.67
N LYS A 135 4.18 -7.34 -10.65
CA LYS A 135 4.09 -7.89 -12.03
C LYS A 135 4.30 -9.41 -12.02
N SER A 136 5.34 -9.89 -11.33
CA SER A 136 5.60 -11.33 -11.21
C SER A 136 4.45 -12.06 -10.52
N ALA A 137 3.96 -11.54 -9.39
CA ALA A 137 2.82 -12.12 -8.67
C ALA A 137 1.54 -12.14 -9.52
N SER A 138 1.33 -11.15 -10.39
CA SER A 138 0.17 -11.11 -11.28
C SER A 138 0.15 -12.27 -12.28
N LEU A 139 1.33 -12.65 -12.79
CA LEU A 139 1.47 -13.79 -13.71
C LEU A 139 1.30 -15.12 -12.98
N GLU A 140 1.91 -15.26 -11.81
CA GLU A 140 1.83 -16.49 -11.00
C GLU A 140 0.40 -16.78 -10.54
N LEU A 141 -0.36 -15.74 -10.15
CA LEU A 141 -1.71 -15.86 -9.60
C LEU A 141 -2.82 -15.80 -10.66
N ALA A 142 -2.50 -15.52 -11.92
CA ALA A 142 -3.47 -15.45 -13.02
C ALA A 142 -4.29 -16.75 -13.16
N LYS A 143 -3.64 -17.93 -13.03
CA LYS A 143 -4.29 -19.25 -13.07
C LYS A 143 -5.34 -19.46 -11.96
N LYS A 144 -5.25 -18.71 -10.87
CA LYS A 144 -6.21 -18.68 -9.76
C LYS A 144 -7.30 -17.60 -9.95
N ASN A 145 -7.31 -16.89 -11.08
CA ASN A 145 -8.18 -15.74 -11.32
C ASN A 145 -8.05 -14.63 -10.25
N ILE A 146 -6.82 -14.42 -9.75
CA ILE A 146 -6.49 -13.38 -8.79
C ILE A 146 -5.73 -12.28 -9.53
N ARG A 147 -6.25 -11.07 -9.49
CA ARG A 147 -5.61 -9.88 -10.05
C ARG A 147 -4.67 -9.26 -9.04
N VAL A 148 -3.51 -8.81 -9.49
CA VAL A 148 -2.50 -8.16 -8.64
C VAL A 148 -2.05 -6.88 -9.31
N ASN A 149 -2.25 -5.73 -8.65
CA ASN A 149 -1.93 -4.42 -9.23
C ASN A 149 -1.23 -3.51 -8.21
N THR A 150 -0.57 -2.48 -8.72
CA THR A 150 0.10 -1.45 -7.92
C THR A 150 -0.54 -0.10 -8.17
N ILE A 151 -0.69 0.69 -7.11
CA ILE A 151 -0.99 2.12 -7.17
C ILE A 151 0.32 2.88 -6.95
N ILE A 152 0.73 3.65 -7.95
CA ILE A 152 1.85 4.59 -7.87
C ILE A 152 1.31 5.89 -7.29
N LEU A 153 1.52 6.09 -5.99
CA LEU A 153 0.89 7.16 -5.25
C LEU A 153 1.80 8.39 -5.16
N GLY A 154 1.24 9.55 -5.44
CA GLY A 154 1.85 10.85 -5.18
C GLY A 154 1.78 11.23 -3.69
N HIS A 155 1.94 12.51 -3.40
CA HIS A 155 1.93 13.01 -2.04
C HIS A 155 0.51 13.12 -1.48
N ILE A 156 0.24 12.42 -0.39
CA ILE A 156 -1.03 12.49 0.37
C ILE A 156 -0.81 13.30 1.65
N GLU A 157 -1.73 14.21 1.98
CA GLU A 157 -1.60 15.15 3.12
C GLU A 157 -1.63 14.49 4.51
N LYS A 158 -1.79 13.17 4.61
CA LYS A 158 -1.85 12.42 5.87
C LYS A 158 -0.78 11.34 5.96
N GLY A 159 -0.59 10.81 7.14
CA GLY A 159 0.30 9.67 7.38
C GLY A 159 1.76 9.97 7.08
N MET A 160 2.36 9.22 6.17
CA MET A 160 3.77 9.37 5.76
C MET A 160 4.00 10.71 5.04
N GLY A 161 3.04 11.18 4.24
CA GLY A 161 3.14 12.47 3.56
C GLY A 161 3.24 13.63 4.55
N LYS A 162 2.38 13.66 5.59
CA LYS A 162 2.48 14.69 6.64
C LYS A 162 3.84 14.68 7.34
N LYS A 163 4.37 13.49 7.67
CA LYS A 163 5.70 13.37 8.25
C LYS A 163 6.79 13.90 7.31
N THR A 164 6.68 13.65 6.00
CA THR A 164 7.61 14.19 5.01
C THR A 164 7.59 15.73 5.01
N GLN A 165 6.40 16.34 5.07
CA GLN A 165 6.28 17.81 5.13
C GLN A 165 6.99 18.39 6.36
N ASP A 166 6.92 17.71 7.50
CA ASP A 166 7.55 18.16 8.75
C ASP A 166 9.11 18.20 8.68
N TYR A 167 9.72 17.52 7.71
CA TYR A 167 11.17 17.55 7.44
C TYR A 167 11.60 18.55 6.36
N LEU A 168 10.66 19.14 5.62
CA LEU A 168 10.95 20.07 4.53
C LEU A 168 10.95 21.52 5.02
N ASN A 169 11.88 22.33 4.51
CA ASN A 169 11.79 23.77 4.67
C ASN A 169 10.70 24.35 3.74
N GLU A 170 10.36 25.64 3.93
CA GLU A 170 9.28 26.31 3.18
C GLU A 170 9.47 26.23 1.66
N LYS A 171 10.70 26.47 1.17
CA LYS A 171 11.01 26.39 -0.26
C LYS A 171 10.80 24.97 -0.80
N GLN A 172 11.33 23.96 -0.11
CA GLN A 172 11.15 22.56 -0.51
C GLN A 172 9.70 22.13 -0.49
N LEU A 173 8.93 22.60 0.49
CA LEU A 173 7.48 22.32 0.55
C LEU A 173 6.74 22.99 -0.60
N GLN A 174 7.12 24.23 -0.95
CA GLN A 174 6.52 24.93 -2.09
C GLN A 174 6.87 24.24 -3.41
N ASP A 175 8.14 23.81 -3.60
CA ASP A 175 8.57 23.06 -4.78
C ASP A 175 7.80 21.74 -4.89
N LEU A 176 7.61 21.03 -3.77
CA LEU A 176 6.82 19.80 -3.73
C LEU A 176 5.36 20.03 -4.12
N LYS A 177 4.75 21.15 -3.68
CA LYS A 177 3.39 21.54 -4.07
C LYS A 177 3.31 21.87 -5.55
N ASN A 178 4.25 22.64 -6.08
CA ASN A 178 4.29 23.05 -7.48
C ASN A 178 4.42 21.85 -8.43
N ASN A 179 5.10 20.78 -7.97
CA ASN A 179 5.23 19.52 -8.72
C ASN A 179 3.95 18.66 -8.72
N HIS A 180 2.89 19.08 -8.04
CA HIS A 180 1.58 18.42 -8.07
C HIS A 180 0.53 19.37 -8.66
N PRO A 181 0.32 19.40 -9.97
CA PRO A 181 -0.60 20.34 -10.64
C PRO A 181 -2.02 20.38 -10.06
N LEU A 182 -2.53 19.23 -9.59
CA LEU A 182 -3.83 19.14 -8.93
C LEU A 182 -3.76 19.32 -7.40
N GLY A 183 -2.59 19.72 -6.87
CA GLY A 183 -2.34 19.79 -5.44
C GLY A 183 -2.07 18.42 -4.81
N PHE A 184 -1.90 18.41 -3.49
CA PHE A 184 -1.71 17.17 -2.74
C PHE A 184 -3.00 16.35 -2.66
N GLY A 185 -2.85 15.03 -2.77
CA GLY A 185 -3.97 14.12 -2.68
C GLY A 185 -4.54 14.01 -1.25
N LYS A 186 -5.83 13.74 -1.17
CA LYS A 186 -6.54 13.40 0.06
C LYS A 186 -6.71 11.89 0.17
N VAL A 187 -7.02 11.40 1.37
CA VAL A 187 -7.26 9.95 1.59
C VAL A 187 -8.46 9.47 0.75
N GLU A 188 -9.44 10.33 0.57
CA GLU A 188 -10.66 10.06 -0.20
C GLU A 188 -10.36 9.79 -1.68
N ASP A 189 -9.36 10.47 -2.27
CA ASP A 189 -8.94 10.25 -3.66
C ASP A 189 -8.43 8.83 -3.87
N LEU A 190 -7.69 8.31 -2.89
CA LEU A 190 -7.22 6.92 -2.93
C LEU A 190 -8.37 5.91 -2.77
N PHE A 191 -9.38 6.23 -1.97
CA PHE A 191 -10.48 5.32 -1.69
C PHE A 191 -11.23 4.90 -2.96
N TYR A 192 -11.54 5.83 -3.85
CA TYR A 192 -12.25 5.54 -5.11
C TYR A 192 -11.45 4.63 -6.04
N VAL A 193 -10.15 4.81 -6.08
CA VAL A 193 -9.25 3.96 -6.85
C VAL A 193 -9.17 2.55 -6.28
N LEU A 194 -9.11 2.43 -4.96
CA LEU A 194 -9.14 1.13 -4.28
C LEU A 194 -10.46 0.40 -4.53
N ASP A 195 -11.61 1.10 -4.40
CA ASP A 195 -12.93 0.51 -4.67
C ASP A 195 -13.03 0.00 -6.11
N PHE A 196 -12.57 0.79 -7.08
CA PHE A 196 -12.53 0.39 -8.49
C PHE A 196 -11.68 -0.86 -8.71
N LEU A 197 -10.45 -0.90 -8.19
CA LEU A 197 -9.53 -2.01 -8.40
C LEU A 197 -9.91 -3.27 -7.60
N LEU A 198 -10.59 -3.14 -6.48
CA LEU A 198 -11.12 -4.28 -5.71
C LEU A 198 -12.36 -4.89 -6.38
N ASP A 199 -13.16 -4.08 -7.08
CA ASP A 199 -14.37 -4.54 -7.76
C ASP A 199 -14.02 -5.45 -8.93
N THR A 200 -14.40 -6.71 -8.82
CA THR A 200 -14.10 -7.74 -9.82
C THR A 200 -14.83 -7.55 -11.14
N LYS A 201 -15.93 -6.81 -11.16
CA LYS A 201 -16.69 -6.50 -12.39
C LYS A 201 -16.07 -5.31 -13.11
N LYS A 202 -15.75 -4.23 -12.38
CA LYS A 202 -15.24 -2.98 -12.97
C LYS A 202 -13.81 -3.10 -13.48
N SER A 203 -12.96 -3.89 -12.82
CA SER A 203 -11.52 -4.01 -13.12
C SER A 203 -11.11 -5.44 -13.53
N ARG A 204 -12.04 -6.23 -14.06
CA ARG A 204 -11.82 -7.64 -14.41
C ARG A 204 -10.60 -7.90 -15.30
N TRP A 205 -10.30 -6.98 -16.18
CA TRP A 205 -9.24 -7.12 -17.20
C TRP A 205 -7.95 -6.37 -16.85
N ILE A 206 -7.80 -5.96 -15.56
CA ILE A 206 -6.65 -5.19 -15.08
C ILE A 206 -5.85 -6.05 -14.10
N THR A 207 -4.67 -6.51 -14.51
CA THR A 207 -3.69 -7.21 -13.66
C THR A 207 -2.26 -6.89 -14.10
N GLY A 208 -1.30 -6.87 -13.18
CA GLY A 208 0.09 -6.49 -13.42
C GLY A 208 0.29 -5.01 -13.72
N SER A 209 -0.74 -4.20 -13.54
CA SER A 209 -0.75 -2.79 -13.91
C SER A 209 -0.23 -1.90 -12.78
N GLU A 210 0.40 -0.80 -13.17
CA GLU A 210 0.81 0.30 -12.31
C GLU A 210 -0.10 1.48 -12.60
N LEU A 211 -1.08 1.72 -11.71
CA LEU A 211 -2.00 2.85 -11.84
C LEU A 211 -1.41 4.07 -11.12
N VAL A 212 -1.12 5.13 -11.86
CA VAL A 212 -0.60 6.39 -11.30
C VAL A 212 -1.74 7.21 -10.73
N VAL A 213 -1.57 7.65 -9.47
CA VAL A 213 -2.52 8.49 -8.72
C VAL A 213 -1.70 9.52 -7.96
N ASP A 214 -1.33 10.61 -8.61
CA ASP A 214 -0.26 11.50 -8.14
C ASP A 214 -0.52 12.99 -8.37
N GLY A 215 -1.72 13.36 -8.81
CA GLY A 215 -2.07 14.75 -9.08
C GLY A 215 -1.25 15.39 -10.21
N GLY A 216 -0.70 14.59 -11.12
CA GLY A 216 0.10 15.04 -12.26
C GLY A 216 1.61 15.16 -11.99
N TYR A 217 2.10 14.62 -10.88
CA TYR A 217 3.52 14.71 -10.50
C TYR A 217 4.48 14.05 -11.52
N LEU A 218 4.06 13.00 -12.20
CA LEU A 218 4.87 12.27 -13.19
C LEU A 218 4.57 12.65 -14.65
N ALA A 219 3.69 13.62 -14.87
CA ALA A 219 3.29 14.07 -16.21
C ALA A 219 4.41 14.85 -16.93
#